data_d9e30a83811da8e499446b4dc7775516
#
_entry.id   d9e30a83811da8e499446b4dc7775516
#
_cell.length_a   1.000
_cell.length_b   1.000
_cell.length_c   1.000
_cell.angle_alpha   90.00
_cell.angle_beta   90.00
_cell.angle_gamma   90.00
#
_symmetry.space_group_name_H-M   'P 1'
#
loop_
_entity.id
_entity.type
_entity.pdbx_description
1 polymer ?
#
loop_
_entity_poly.entity_id
_entity_poly.type
_entity_poly.pdbx_seq_one_letter_code
_entity_poly.pdbx_strand_id
1 'polypeptide(L)'
;AAVVVVGDGKGRVGAGIGKSAEVPDAIRKGVEDAKKNMITVSIKNGTIPHSITGEYGAGRVFMKPAAEGCGVIAGGPIRSVLALAGIRDILTKSLGSSNPINMVRATLDGLARLENVEHVAALRGKSVDEIYN
;
A
#
# COMPACT_ATOMS: atom_id res chain seq x y z
N ALA A 1 -13.10 9.96 -14.89
CA ALA A 1 -12.26 8.83 -14.47
C ALA A 1 -12.47 8.54 -12.99
N ALA A 2 -12.49 7.26 -12.63
CA ALA A 2 -12.60 6.82 -11.25
C ALA A 2 -11.32 6.07 -10.84
N VAL A 3 -10.81 6.37 -9.65
CA VAL A 3 -9.72 5.60 -9.04
C VAL A 3 -10.36 4.65 -8.03
N VAL A 4 -10.11 3.37 -8.21
CA VAL A 4 -10.71 2.33 -7.37
C VAL A 4 -9.60 1.54 -6.69
N VAL A 5 -9.75 1.30 -5.39
CA VAL A 5 -8.84 0.47 -4.61
C VAL A 5 -9.59 -0.74 -4.11
N VAL A 6 -9.00 -1.92 -4.27
CA VAL A 6 -9.57 -3.17 -3.77
C VAL A 6 -8.54 -3.88 -2.89
N GLY A 7 -9.00 -4.58 -1.88
CA GLY A 7 -8.12 -5.32 -0.98
C GLY A 7 -8.90 -6.34 -0.18
N ASP A 8 -8.19 -7.36 0.31
CA ASP A 8 -8.79 -8.45 1.08
C ASP A 8 -8.64 -8.27 2.61
N GLY A 9 -7.96 -7.21 3.04
CA GLY A 9 -7.67 -6.97 4.45
C GLY A 9 -6.64 -7.93 5.04
N LYS A 10 -5.96 -8.71 4.19
CA LYS A 10 -5.03 -9.76 4.59
C LYS A 10 -3.71 -9.71 3.84
N GLY A 11 -3.30 -8.53 3.42
CA GLY A 11 -2.02 -8.32 2.76
C GLY A 11 -2.09 -8.26 1.23
N ARG A 12 -3.27 -8.27 0.64
CA ARG A 12 -3.42 -8.08 -0.82
C ARG A 12 -4.22 -6.83 -1.10
N VAL A 13 -3.71 -5.99 -1.97
CA VAL A 13 -4.33 -4.73 -2.34
C VAL A 13 -3.97 -4.37 -3.78
N GLY A 14 -4.86 -3.72 -4.46
CA GLY A 14 -4.61 -3.23 -5.81
C GLY A 14 -5.41 -1.98 -6.09
N ALA A 15 -4.97 -1.21 -7.07
CA ALA A 15 -5.68 -0.03 -7.52
C ALA A 15 -5.84 -0.07 -9.03
N GLY A 16 -6.94 0.49 -9.48
CA GLY A 16 -7.25 0.57 -10.90
C GLY A 16 -7.91 1.89 -11.24
N ILE A 17 -7.88 2.21 -12.53
CA ILE A 17 -8.49 3.41 -13.07
C ILE A 17 -9.54 2.98 -14.09
N GLY A 18 -10.77 3.45 -13.90
CA GLY A 18 -11.84 3.27 -14.86
C GLY A 18 -12.18 4.58 -15.52
N LYS A 19 -12.33 4.57 -16.83
CA LYS A 19 -12.71 5.74 -17.62
C LYS A 19 -13.99 5.43 -18.36
N SER A 20 -15.03 6.25 -18.13
CA SER A 20 -16.30 6.15 -18.84
C SER A 20 -17.06 7.46 -18.65
N ALA A 21 -17.97 7.75 -19.56
CA ALA A 21 -18.90 8.86 -19.44
C ALA A 21 -19.89 8.66 -18.30
N GLU A 22 -20.18 7.41 -17.95
CA GLU A 22 -21.07 7.07 -16.85
C GLU A 22 -20.31 6.60 -15.63
N VAL A 23 -20.63 7.15 -14.46
CA VAL A 23 -19.93 6.84 -13.20
C VAL A 23 -19.98 5.36 -12.84
N PRO A 24 -21.14 4.65 -12.90
CA PRO A 24 -21.17 3.22 -12.59
C PRO A 24 -20.25 2.38 -13.45
N ASP A 25 -20.15 2.68 -14.75
CA ASP A 25 -19.26 1.98 -15.67
C ASP A 25 -17.80 2.28 -15.36
N ALA A 26 -17.47 3.51 -15.01
CA ALA A 26 -16.11 3.90 -14.64
C ALA A 26 -15.66 3.12 -13.41
N ILE A 27 -16.53 2.99 -12.41
CA ILE A 27 -16.23 2.23 -11.19
C ILE A 27 -16.04 0.75 -11.51
N ARG A 28 -16.90 0.16 -12.31
CA ARG A 28 -16.80 -1.25 -12.71
C ARG A 28 -15.46 -1.54 -13.43
N LYS A 29 -15.11 -0.69 -14.39
CA LYS A 29 -13.83 -0.82 -15.11
C LYS A 29 -12.64 -0.63 -14.17
N GLY A 30 -12.73 0.29 -13.22
CA GLY A 30 -11.71 0.50 -12.20
C GLY A 30 -11.52 -0.71 -11.31
N VAL A 31 -12.60 -1.36 -10.90
CA VAL A 31 -12.55 -2.58 -10.09
C VAL A 31 -11.87 -3.72 -10.87
N GLU A 32 -12.23 -3.91 -12.12
CA GLU A 32 -11.60 -4.93 -12.96
C GLU A 32 -10.10 -4.68 -13.14
N ASP A 33 -9.72 -3.43 -13.38
CA ASP A 33 -8.32 -3.03 -13.50
C ASP A 33 -7.57 -3.23 -12.19
N ALA A 34 -8.17 -2.85 -11.06
CA ALA A 34 -7.57 -3.03 -9.74
C ALA A 34 -7.31 -4.51 -9.43
N LYS A 35 -8.24 -5.39 -9.77
CA LYS A 35 -8.08 -6.84 -9.57
C LYS A 35 -6.93 -7.43 -10.37
N LYS A 36 -6.62 -6.87 -11.53
CA LYS A 36 -5.49 -7.30 -12.36
C LYS A 36 -4.14 -6.83 -11.82
N ASN A 37 -4.14 -5.78 -11.01
CA ASN A 37 -2.93 -5.14 -10.51
C ASN A 37 -2.74 -5.33 -9.01
N MET A 38 -3.29 -6.39 -8.44
CA MET A 38 -3.13 -6.65 -7.02
C MET A 38 -1.71 -7.08 -6.67
N ILE A 39 -1.21 -6.52 -5.57
CA ILE A 39 0.10 -6.85 -5.01
C ILE A 39 -0.06 -7.52 -3.67
N THR A 40 0.99 -8.21 -3.23
CA THR A 40 1.07 -8.79 -1.89
C THR A 40 1.94 -7.88 -1.04
N VAL A 41 1.43 -7.52 0.14
CA VAL A 41 2.10 -6.61 1.08
C VAL A 41 2.61 -7.41 2.27
N SER A 42 3.86 -7.21 2.66
CA SER A 42 4.43 -7.81 3.86
C SER A 42 3.94 -7.04 5.08
N ILE A 43 3.12 -7.68 5.90
CA ILE A 43 2.57 -7.09 7.13
C ILE A 43 3.06 -7.90 8.32
N LYS A 44 3.55 -7.20 9.35
CA LYS A 44 3.94 -7.83 10.62
C LYS A 44 3.33 -7.07 11.78
N ASN A 45 2.59 -7.78 12.65
CA ASN A 45 1.96 -7.20 13.84
C ASN A 45 1.10 -5.97 13.51
N GLY A 46 0.43 -6.00 12.36
CA GLY A 46 -0.47 -4.93 11.93
C GLY A 46 0.23 -3.73 11.30
N THR A 47 1.54 -3.77 11.08
CA THR A 47 2.30 -2.69 10.46
C THR A 47 3.26 -3.22 9.39
N ILE A 48 4.02 -2.33 8.76
CA ILE A 48 5.03 -2.71 7.76
C ILE A 48 6.34 -3.11 8.45
N PRO A 49 7.17 -3.95 7.80
CA PRO A 49 8.40 -4.45 8.44
C PRO A 49 9.51 -3.40 8.55
N HIS A 50 9.54 -2.40 7.70
CA HIS A 50 10.56 -1.34 7.70
C HIS A 50 10.03 -0.09 7.01
N SER A 51 10.73 1.02 7.19
CA SER A 51 10.40 2.26 6.49
C SER A 51 10.68 2.12 5.00
N ILE A 52 9.85 2.76 4.17
CA ILE A 52 9.98 2.73 2.72
C ILE A 52 9.42 4.03 2.14
N THR A 53 9.99 4.49 1.03
CA THR A 53 9.43 5.58 0.25
C THR A 53 8.95 5.03 -1.08
N GLY A 54 7.64 5.15 -1.34
CA GLY A 54 7.07 4.79 -2.62
C GLY A 54 7.11 5.97 -3.57
N GLU A 55 7.32 5.71 -4.85
CA GLU A 55 7.39 6.75 -5.88
C GLU A 55 6.64 6.32 -7.13
N TYR A 56 5.89 7.25 -7.68
CA TYR A 56 5.24 7.08 -8.99
C TYR A 56 5.03 8.45 -9.62
N GLY A 57 5.65 8.68 -10.79
CA GLY A 57 5.62 10.00 -11.40
C GLY A 57 6.15 11.06 -10.44
N ALA A 58 5.38 12.12 -10.20
CA ALA A 58 5.72 13.15 -9.23
C ALA A 58 5.26 12.82 -7.81
N GLY A 59 4.58 11.68 -7.61
CA GLY A 59 4.10 11.25 -6.30
C GLY A 59 5.19 10.59 -5.49
N ARG A 60 5.29 10.96 -4.21
CA ARG A 60 6.21 10.34 -3.26
C ARG A 60 5.50 10.18 -1.93
N VAL A 61 5.54 8.98 -1.38
CA VAL A 61 4.88 8.67 -0.11
C VAL A 61 5.88 7.96 0.80
N PHE A 62 6.24 8.61 1.89
CA PHE A 62 7.06 8.00 2.93
C PHE A 62 6.17 7.22 3.88
N MET A 63 6.56 6.00 4.21
CA MET A 63 5.84 5.14 5.14
C MET A 63 6.80 4.60 6.19
N LYS A 64 6.35 4.61 7.45
CA LYS A 64 7.16 4.17 8.57
C LYS A 64 6.33 3.25 9.47
N PRO A 65 6.91 2.14 9.99
CA PRO A 65 6.20 1.30 10.96
C PRO A 65 5.77 2.11 12.18
N ALA A 66 4.64 1.75 12.74
CA ALA A 66 4.11 2.40 13.94
C ALA A 66 3.82 1.35 15.02
N ALA A 67 3.82 1.79 16.27
CA ALA A 67 3.51 0.94 17.40
C ALA A 67 2.04 0.51 17.39
N GLU A 68 1.75 -0.64 17.97
CA GLU A 68 0.39 -1.14 18.11
C GLU A 68 -0.50 -0.11 18.80
N GLY A 69 -1.67 0.14 18.23
CA GLY A 69 -2.63 1.10 18.73
C GLY A 69 -2.49 2.51 18.19
N CYS A 70 -1.41 2.80 17.42
CA CYS A 70 -1.23 4.10 16.80
C CYS A 70 -2.30 4.41 15.75
N GLY A 71 -2.77 3.39 15.04
CA GLY A 71 -3.72 3.54 13.94
C GLY A 71 -3.04 3.93 12.64
N VAL A 72 -3.83 4.14 11.61
CA VAL A 72 -3.36 4.55 10.29
C VAL A 72 -3.29 6.08 10.24
N ILE A 73 -2.09 6.63 10.24
CA ILE A 73 -1.84 8.06 10.12
C ILE A 73 -1.50 8.34 8.67
N ALA A 74 -2.52 8.67 7.90
CA ALA A 74 -2.41 8.92 6.46
C ALA A 74 -3.57 9.79 6.01
N GLY A 75 -3.33 10.61 5.01
CA GLY A 75 -4.40 11.43 4.42
C GLY A 75 -5.09 10.73 3.26
N GLY A 76 -6.35 11.08 3.03
CA GLY A 76 -7.12 10.79 1.84
C GLY A 76 -6.96 9.42 1.21
N PRO A 77 -6.57 9.37 -0.07
CA PRO A 77 -6.51 8.11 -0.83
C PRO A 77 -5.51 7.11 -0.26
N ILE A 78 -4.42 7.56 0.34
CA ILE A 78 -3.39 6.70 0.92
C ILE A 78 -3.99 5.84 2.04
N ARG A 79 -4.82 6.45 2.88
CA ARG A 79 -5.49 5.76 3.99
C ARG A 79 -6.34 4.59 3.50
N SER A 80 -7.06 4.78 2.40
CA SER A 80 -7.90 3.72 1.80
C SER A 80 -7.07 2.53 1.36
N VAL A 81 -5.93 2.77 0.72
CA VAL A 81 -5.01 1.71 0.29
C VAL A 81 -4.53 0.90 1.49
N LEU A 82 -4.07 1.58 2.53
CA LEU A 82 -3.51 0.93 3.71
C LEU A 82 -4.55 0.14 4.50
N ALA A 83 -5.74 0.69 4.66
CA ALA A 83 -6.84 0.02 5.35
C ALA A 83 -7.26 -1.25 4.60
N LEU A 84 -7.40 -1.18 3.28
CA LEU A 84 -7.80 -2.32 2.46
C LEU A 84 -6.72 -3.39 2.37
N ALA A 85 -5.45 -3.01 2.53
CA ALA A 85 -4.35 -3.98 2.62
C ALA A 85 -4.35 -4.74 3.94
N GLY A 86 -5.02 -4.23 4.97
CA GLY A 86 -5.05 -4.85 6.28
C GLY A 86 -4.02 -4.30 7.26
N ILE A 87 -3.41 -3.16 6.94
CA ILE A 87 -2.47 -2.48 7.83
C ILE A 87 -3.27 -1.72 8.89
N ARG A 88 -2.94 -1.93 10.16
CA ARG A 88 -3.63 -1.31 11.29
C ARG A 88 -2.91 -0.12 11.88
N ASP A 89 -1.59 -0.11 11.80
CA ASP A 89 -0.74 0.90 12.42
C ASP A 89 0.37 1.30 11.45
N ILE A 90 0.42 2.58 11.08
CA ILE A 90 1.44 3.08 10.14
C ILE A 90 1.47 4.61 10.20
N LEU A 91 2.65 5.17 10.04
CA LEU A 91 2.84 6.60 9.86
C LEU A 91 3.21 6.87 8.41
N THR A 92 2.55 7.84 7.78
CA THR A 92 2.84 8.21 6.39
C THR A 92 2.97 9.71 6.22
N LYS A 93 3.70 10.09 5.16
CA LYS A 93 3.82 11.49 4.75
C LYS A 93 3.89 11.55 3.23
N SER A 94 2.99 12.32 2.63
CA SER A 94 3.05 12.60 1.20
C SER A 94 4.04 13.74 0.96
N LEU A 95 5.04 13.51 0.14
CA LEU A 95 6.15 14.43 -0.09
C LEU A 95 6.18 15.02 -1.51
N GLY A 96 5.32 14.57 -2.38
CA GLY A 96 5.33 14.99 -3.77
C GLY A 96 3.99 15.53 -4.22
N SER A 97 3.58 15.12 -5.41
CA SER A 97 2.32 15.52 -6.00
C SER A 97 1.12 15.22 -5.09
N SER A 98 0.14 16.13 -5.07
CA SER A 98 -1.13 15.90 -4.38
C SER A 98 -2.17 15.21 -5.28
N ASN A 99 -1.80 14.82 -6.51
CA ASN A 99 -2.69 14.10 -7.40
C ASN A 99 -3.06 12.74 -6.81
N PRO A 100 -4.36 12.44 -6.60
CA PRO A 100 -4.79 11.20 -5.94
C PRO A 100 -4.29 9.93 -6.63
N ILE A 101 -4.24 9.90 -7.95
CA ILE A 101 -3.75 8.76 -8.72
C ILE A 101 -2.28 8.51 -8.42
N ASN A 102 -1.46 9.56 -8.45
CA ASN A 102 -0.03 9.47 -8.16
C ASN A 102 0.22 9.03 -6.71
N MET A 103 -0.57 9.56 -5.77
CA MET A 103 -0.45 9.18 -4.36
C MET A 103 -0.77 7.71 -4.12
N VAL A 104 -1.84 7.21 -4.72
CA VAL A 104 -2.24 5.79 -4.62
C VAL A 104 -1.18 4.90 -5.24
N ARG A 105 -0.72 5.21 -6.45
CA ARG A 105 0.30 4.40 -7.12
C ARG A 105 1.64 4.44 -6.42
N ALA A 106 2.03 5.60 -5.88
CA ALA A 106 3.26 5.71 -5.07
C ALA A 106 3.17 4.84 -3.81
N THR A 107 2.03 4.83 -3.15
CA THR A 107 1.80 3.98 -1.99
C THR A 107 1.94 2.50 -2.35
N LEU A 108 1.32 2.07 -3.43
CA LEU A 108 1.42 0.69 -3.91
C LEU A 108 2.84 0.33 -4.31
N ASP A 109 3.57 1.24 -4.94
CA ASP A 109 4.98 1.04 -5.30
C ASP A 109 5.82 0.74 -4.05
N GLY A 110 5.65 1.54 -3.00
CA GLY A 110 6.34 1.32 -1.74
C GLY A 110 5.97 -0.01 -1.08
N LEU A 111 4.68 -0.31 -1.02
CA LEU A 111 4.20 -1.55 -0.42
C LEU A 111 4.67 -2.79 -1.18
N ALA A 112 4.75 -2.72 -2.51
CA ALA A 112 5.24 -3.84 -3.33
C ALA A 112 6.72 -4.11 -3.12
N ARG A 113 7.49 -3.10 -2.74
CA ARG A 113 8.93 -3.22 -2.52
C ARG A 113 9.31 -3.57 -1.08
N LEU A 114 8.35 -3.72 -0.18
CA LEU A 114 8.63 -4.16 1.18
C LEU A 114 9.22 -5.57 1.17
N GLU A 115 10.27 -5.77 1.94
CA GLU A 115 10.91 -7.07 2.04
C GLU A 115 10.04 -8.04 2.84
N ASN A 116 9.90 -9.25 2.34
CA ASN A 116 9.31 -10.35 3.10
C ASN A 116 10.35 -10.81 4.11
N VAL A 117 10.05 -10.67 5.40
CA VAL A 117 11.00 -10.98 6.47
C VAL A 117 11.41 -12.45 6.47
N GLU A 118 10.48 -13.34 6.21
CA GLU A 118 10.78 -14.78 6.14
C GLU A 118 11.74 -15.10 5.00
N HIS A 119 11.53 -14.47 3.84
CA HIS A 119 12.41 -14.63 2.68
C HIS A 119 13.81 -14.08 3.00
N VAL A 120 13.89 -12.89 3.61
CA VAL A 120 15.16 -12.28 3.98
C VAL A 120 15.88 -13.15 5.02
N ALA A 121 15.17 -13.68 6.01
CA ALA A 121 15.74 -14.58 7.00
C ALA A 121 16.32 -15.85 6.36
N ALA A 122 15.61 -16.45 5.42
CA ALA A 122 16.08 -17.62 4.68
C ALA A 122 17.35 -17.34 3.89
N LEU A 123 17.41 -16.20 3.20
CA LEU A 123 18.58 -15.78 2.41
C LEU A 123 19.80 -15.51 3.28
N ARG A 124 19.62 -14.99 4.49
CA ARG A 124 20.70 -14.63 5.40
C ARG A 124 21.04 -15.74 6.41
N GLY A 125 20.25 -16.80 6.43
CA GLY A 125 20.42 -17.88 7.41
C GLY A 125 20.10 -17.44 8.84
N LYS A 126 19.25 -16.42 9.01
CA LYS A 126 18.85 -15.87 10.32
C LYS A 126 17.37 -16.12 10.56
N SER A 127 16.98 -16.14 11.83
CA SER A 127 15.58 -16.22 12.20
C SER A 127 14.86 -14.90 11.92
N VAL A 128 13.53 -14.96 11.87
CA VAL A 128 12.69 -13.75 11.67
C VAL A 128 12.95 -12.76 12.80
N ASP A 129 13.10 -13.22 14.03
CA ASP A 129 13.35 -12.35 15.19
C ASP A 129 14.67 -11.59 15.06
N GLU A 130 15.72 -12.24 14.55
CA GLU A 130 17.01 -11.59 14.30
C GLU A 130 16.91 -10.49 13.27
N ILE A 131 16.07 -10.65 12.26
CA ILE A 131 15.85 -9.63 11.22
C ILE A 131 15.18 -8.39 11.81
N TYR A 132 14.24 -8.55 12.74
CA TYR A 132 13.53 -7.43 13.36
C TYR A 132 14.29 -6.79 14.50
N ASN A 133 15.21 -7.46 15.08
CA ASN A 133 16.06 -6.94 16.13
C ASN A 133 17.35 -6.34 15.56
#